data_85674fc3093426e96c5b231f291378d2
#
_entry.id   85674fc3093426e96c5b231f291378d2
#
_cell.length_a   1.000
_cell.length_b   1.000
_cell.length_c   1.000
_cell.angle_alpha   90.00
_cell.angle_beta   90.00
_cell.angle_gamma   90.00
#
_symmetry.space_group_name_H-M   'P 1'
#
loop_
_entity.id
_entity.type
_entity.pdbx_description
1 polymer ?
#
loop_
_entity_poly.entity_id
_entity_poly.type
_entity_poly.pdbx_seq_one_letter_code
_entity_poly.pdbx_strand_id
1 'polypeptide(L)'
;MSEFIELKWKKGKIKIYLLGCMMVPEFCHKDKIISPLHTCQWSDKDPKKFSQLPGILRNLRGDFPCVPFGINTPIENISEDWKKSYSEEPYIVNDPHGYSANNIWNLEQLSSSSASFKIIYPENDYVEYLERTISIENDERSQINCSLNIAVKKDCQLPIGFHPMINIPEEKNKIKIFPGNFKFGLTYPGLFLPGRSLGAIGKEFQSIKEVEGFDGKIFDLSQPPFSGNFEDLFQLCGIDGNISIENYLDNYKFSYKWNPNHFSSLLMWVSNKGRTEYPWNEKNLTVGLEPITSAFGLSTHVSGNKENPINKKGVPTVINLYKKDIWKTSYSFLFEEI
;
A
#
# COMPACT_ATOMS: atom_id res chain seq x y z
N MET A 1 10.86 15.53 15.41
CA MET A 1 11.03 15.01 14.02
C MET A 1 11.21 13.50 14.12
N SER A 2 10.59 12.76 13.22
CA SER A 2 10.77 11.31 13.16
C SER A 2 12.21 10.98 12.76
N GLU A 3 12.82 10.00 13.42
CA GLU A 3 14.18 9.57 13.11
C GLU A 3 14.22 8.86 11.75
N PHE A 4 15.17 9.22 10.89
CA PHE A 4 15.33 8.62 9.56
C PHE A 4 16.80 8.46 9.15
N ILE A 5 17.04 7.52 8.25
CA ILE A 5 18.30 7.32 7.52
C ILE A 5 18.14 7.91 6.12
N GLU A 6 19.20 8.52 5.60
CA GLU A 6 19.19 9.11 4.26
C GLU A 6 20.25 8.44 3.38
N LEU A 7 19.84 7.92 2.22
CA LEU A 7 20.72 7.50 1.13
C LEU A 7 20.71 8.58 0.06
N LYS A 8 21.89 8.97 -0.46
CA LYS A 8 22.03 10.00 -1.50
C LYS A 8 22.75 9.44 -2.71
N TRP A 9 22.32 9.88 -3.88
CA TRP A 9 23.01 9.65 -5.15
C TRP A 9 22.86 10.85 -6.07
N LYS A 10 23.53 10.81 -7.22
CA LYS A 10 23.54 11.93 -8.17
C LYS A 10 22.15 12.39 -8.63
N LYS A 11 21.20 11.47 -8.75
CA LYS A 11 19.84 11.75 -9.25
C LYS A 11 18.80 11.96 -8.16
N GLY A 12 19.19 11.92 -6.87
CA GLY A 12 18.23 12.12 -5.78
C GLY A 12 18.68 11.65 -4.41
N LYS A 13 17.71 11.40 -3.55
CA LYS A 13 17.89 10.84 -2.21
C LYS A 13 16.66 10.06 -1.77
N ILE A 14 16.84 9.21 -0.79
CA ILE A 14 15.75 8.48 -0.11
C ILE A 14 15.86 8.76 1.38
N LYS A 15 14.76 9.20 1.99
CA LYS A 15 14.61 9.22 3.44
C LYS A 15 13.86 7.96 3.87
N ILE A 16 14.45 7.21 4.80
CA ILE A 16 13.90 5.97 5.34
C ILE A 16 13.65 6.19 6.82
N TYR A 17 12.41 6.35 7.19
CA TYR A 17 11.99 6.60 8.57
C TYR A 17 11.94 5.29 9.35
N LEU A 18 12.53 5.25 10.54
CA LEU A 18 12.60 4.02 11.34
C LEU A 18 11.23 3.50 11.78
N LEU A 19 10.27 4.39 12.06
CA LEU A 19 8.90 3.98 12.34
C LEU A 19 8.23 3.48 11.05
N GLY A 20 7.87 2.20 11.01
CA GLY A 20 7.26 1.53 9.87
C GLY A 20 8.22 1.23 8.72
N CYS A 21 9.50 1.56 8.85
CA CYS A 21 10.48 1.53 7.77
C CYS A 21 9.96 2.24 6.51
N MET A 22 9.27 3.37 6.69
CA MET A 22 8.60 4.11 5.63
C MET A 22 9.62 4.88 4.80
N MET A 23 9.66 4.65 3.48
CA MET A 23 10.59 5.33 2.61
C MET A 23 9.93 6.37 1.72
N VAL A 24 10.58 7.53 1.57
CA VAL A 24 10.16 8.62 0.70
C VAL A 24 11.33 8.97 -0.22
N PRO A 25 11.25 8.60 -1.51
CA PRO A 25 12.24 9.00 -2.50
C PRO A 25 11.99 10.45 -2.96
N GLU A 26 13.09 11.15 -3.18
CA GLU A 26 13.13 12.47 -3.77
C GLU A 26 14.09 12.43 -4.97
N PHE A 27 13.62 12.80 -6.16
CA PHE A 27 14.40 12.76 -7.40
C PHE A 27 14.74 14.18 -7.88
N CYS A 28 15.97 14.38 -8.34
CA CYS A 28 16.37 15.58 -9.05
C CYS A 28 15.82 15.54 -10.49
N HIS A 29 14.93 16.46 -10.82
CA HIS A 29 14.31 16.55 -12.13
C HIS A 29 14.34 18.01 -12.62
N LYS A 30 15.19 18.32 -13.62
CA LYS A 30 15.48 19.71 -14.01
C LYS A 30 15.97 20.49 -12.79
N ASP A 31 15.36 21.63 -12.50
CA ASP A 31 15.72 22.50 -11.37
C ASP A 31 14.84 22.24 -10.11
N LYS A 32 14.11 21.10 -10.07
CA LYS A 32 13.18 20.76 -8.99
C LYS A 32 13.59 19.46 -8.29
N ILE A 33 13.12 19.33 -7.05
CA ILE A 33 13.09 18.06 -6.30
C ILE A 33 11.68 17.52 -6.37
N ILE A 34 11.51 16.32 -6.91
CA ILE A 34 10.21 15.65 -7.08
C ILE A 34 10.12 14.48 -6.10
N SER A 35 9.05 14.43 -5.31
CA SER A 35 8.67 13.27 -4.53
C SER A 35 7.41 12.64 -5.14
N PRO A 36 7.51 11.50 -5.86
CA PRO A 36 6.35 10.83 -6.43
C PRO A 36 5.45 10.18 -5.38
N LEU A 37 6.02 9.86 -4.20
CA LEU A 37 5.27 9.27 -3.10
C LEU A 37 4.79 10.33 -2.11
N HIS A 38 3.56 10.15 -1.66
CA HIS A 38 2.84 11.05 -0.78
C HIS A 38 3.37 11.02 0.66
N THR A 39 3.30 12.16 1.32
CA THR A 39 3.48 12.30 2.76
C THR A 39 2.26 13.00 3.33
N CYS A 40 1.56 12.36 4.26
CA CYS A 40 0.37 12.93 4.85
C CYS A 40 0.68 14.24 5.59
N GLN A 41 -0.25 15.20 5.51
CA GLN A 41 -0.03 16.57 5.98
C GLN A 41 0.24 16.71 7.49
N TRP A 42 -0.14 15.69 8.29
CA TRP A 42 0.11 15.67 9.72
C TRP A 42 1.44 15.00 10.08
N SER A 43 2.07 14.26 9.16
CA SER A 43 3.40 13.69 9.36
C SER A 43 4.40 14.83 9.63
N ASP A 44 5.32 14.63 10.58
CA ASP A 44 6.28 15.65 11.06
C ASP A 44 5.69 16.80 11.90
N LYS A 45 4.39 16.86 12.11
CA LYS A 45 3.76 17.78 13.06
C LYS A 45 3.84 17.20 14.48
N ASP A 46 3.63 18.04 15.47
CA ASP A 46 3.80 17.78 16.92
C ASP A 46 3.68 16.28 17.34
N PRO A 47 4.79 15.58 17.65
CA PRO A 47 4.77 14.17 18.02
C PRO A 47 3.92 13.87 19.27
N LYS A 48 3.79 14.84 20.20
CA LYS A 48 2.99 14.67 21.42
C LYS A 48 1.51 14.58 21.11
N LYS A 49 1.04 15.41 20.17
CA LYS A 49 -0.37 15.41 19.75
C LYS A 49 -0.75 14.09 19.05
N PHE A 50 0.20 13.48 18.34
CA PHE A 50 -0.04 12.24 17.59
C PHE A 50 0.34 10.97 18.36
N SER A 51 0.86 11.08 19.59
CA SER A 51 1.33 9.92 20.38
C SER A 51 0.26 8.86 20.66
N GLN A 52 -1.00 9.26 20.63
CA GLN A 52 -2.17 8.39 20.86
C GLN A 52 -2.61 7.63 19.59
N LEU A 53 -2.16 8.04 18.41
CA LEU A 53 -2.49 7.36 17.16
C LEU A 53 -1.68 6.08 16.99
N PRO A 54 -2.20 5.07 16.26
CA PRO A 54 -1.39 3.95 15.79
C PRO A 54 -0.11 4.41 15.11
N GLY A 55 0.95 3.62 15.23
CA GLY A 55 2.29 3.99 14.69
C GLY A 55 2.26 4.39 13.23
N ILE A 56 1.54 3.63 12.41
CA ILE A 56 1.33 3.92 10.99
C ILE A 56 0.78 5.35 10.75
N LEU A 57 -0.20 5.78 11.53
CA LEU A 57 -0.80 7.12 11.37
C LEU A 57 0.10 8.25 11.89
N ARG A 58 1.01 7.96 12.82
CA ARG A 58 1.97 9.00 13.30
C ARG A 58 2.92 9.47 12.21
N ASN A 59 3.20 8.61 11.22
CA ASN A 59 4.24 8.85 10.24
C ASN A 59 3.83 8.51 8.80
N LEU A 60 2.54 8.39 8.50
CA LEU A 60 2.01 7.88 7.24
C LEU A 60 2.59 8.60 6.02
N ARG A 61 3.48 7.91 5.31
CA ARG A 61 4.20 8.43 4.14
C ARG A 61 4.78 7.33 3.27
N GLY A 62 5.00 7.66 2.00
CA GLY A 62 5.83 6.91 1.08
C GLY A 62 5.36 5.49 0.81
N ASP A 63 6.27 4.54 1.05
CA ASP A 63 6.07 3.10 0.88
C ASP A 63 6.60 2.34 2.10
N PHE A 64 5.89 1.30 2.52
CA PHE A 64 6.25 0.46 3.65
C PHE A 64 5.64 -0.95 3.57
N PRO A 65 6.25 -1.96 4.24
CA PRO A 65 5.72 -3.32 4.27
C PRO A 65 4.60 -3.48 5.30
N CYS A 66 3.57 -4.23 4.92
CA CYS A 66 2.41 -4.59 5.74
C CYS A 66 2.38 -6.10 5.97
N VAL A 67 2.70 -6.54 7.18
CA VAL A 67 2.75 -7.96 7.56
C VAL A 67 2.14 -8.15 8.96
N PRO A 68 0.92 -8.73 9.06
CA PRO A 68 0.00 -8.99 7.97
C PRO A 68 -0.60 -7.71 7.36
N PHE A 69 -1.06 -7.80 6.11
CA PHE A 69 -1.78 -6.72 5.45
C PHE A 69 -3.25 -6.69 5.89
N GLY A 70 -3.79 -5.48 6.08
CA GLY A 70 -5.21 -5.25 6.36
C GLY A 70 -5.50 -4.73 7.76
N ILE A 71 -6.78 -4.52 8.00
CA ILE A 71 -7.36 -4.05 9.26
C ILE A 71 -8.54 -4.95 9.63
N ASN A 72 -8.66 -5.27 10.90
CA ASN A 72 -9.78 -6.08 11.39
C ASN A 72 -10.96 -5.18 11.79
N THR A 73 -11.53 -4.49 10.81
CA THR A 73 -12.69 -3.63 11.02
C THR A 73 -13.94 -4.31 10.48
N PRO A 74 -15.04 -4.35 11.22
CA PRO A 74 -16.33 -4.82 10.70
C PRO A 74 -16.73 -4.00 9.47
N ILE A 75 -17.28 -4.68 8.46
CA ILE A 75 -17.78 -4.04 7.25
C ILE A 75 -19.29 -3.82 7.36
N GLU A 76 -19.71 -2.59 7.15
CA GLU A 76 -21.13 -2.29 7.02
C GLU A 76 -21.65 -2.69 5.63
N ASN A 77 -22.87 -3.22 5.59
CA ASN A 77 -23.58 -3.59 4.36
C ASN A 77 -22.78 -4.54 3.44
N ILE A 78 -22.12 -5.54 4.03
CA ILE A 78 -21.36 -6.52 3.26
C ILE A 78 -22.25 -7.27 2.25
N SER A 79 -21.76 -7.43 1.02
CA SER A 79 -22.46 -8.17 -0.04
C SER A 79 -22.59 -9.66 0.30
N GLU A 80 -23.66 -10.30 -0.20
CA GLU A 80 -24.00 -11.70 0.10
C GLU A 80 -22.88 -12.69 -0.24
N ASP A 81 -22.15 -12.45 -1.35
CA ASP A 81 -21.07 -13.31 -1.81
C ASP A 81 -19.89 -13.34 -0.83
N TRP A 82 -19.71 -12.28 -0.05
CA TRP A 82 -18.64 -12.15 0.93
C TRP A 82 -19.02 -12.63 2.33
N LYS A 83 -20.32 -12.71 2.66
CA LYS A 83 -20.79 -13.16 3.99
C LYS A 83 -20.21 -14.49 4.43
N LYS A 84 -20.06 -15.45 3.49
CA LYS A 84 -19.50 -16.78 3.77
C LYS A 84 -18.01 -16.74 4.11
N SER A 85 -17.33 -15.67 3.80
CA SER A 85 -15.90 -15.48 4.12
C SER A 85 -15.67 -15.02 5.55
N TYR A 86 -16.71 -14.55 6.23
CA TYR A 86 -16.66 -14.10 7.62
C TYR A 86 -17.00 -15.25 8.55
N SER A 87 -16.13 -15.57 9.49
CA SER A 87 -16.42 -16.51 10.58
C SER A 87 -16.53 -15.75 11.91
N GLU A 88 -17.05 -16.44 12.90
CA GLU A 88 -17.31 -15.88 14.24
C GLU A 88 -16.05 -15.62 15.07
N GLU A 89 -14.89 -16.17 14.67
CA GLU A 89 -13.62 -15.98 15.38
C GLU A 89 -12.59 -15.26 14.48
N PRO A 90 -12.57 -13.93 14.44
CA PRO A 90 -11.54 -13.21 13.71
C PRO A 90 -10.18 -13.30 14.43
N TYR A 91 -9.11 -13.59 13.68
CA TYR A 91 -7.75 -13.31 14.14
C TYR A 91 -7.63 -11.80 14.34
N ILE A 92 -7.43 -11.37 15.58
CA ILE A 92 -7.35 -9.95 15.92
C ILE A 92 -5.96 -9.44 15.56
N VAL A 93 -5.85 -8.70 14.45
CA VAL A 93 -4.70 -7.85 14.22
C VAL A 93 -4.90 -6.57 15.02
N ASN A 94 -4.15 -6.41 16.10
CA ASN A 94 -4.28 -5.26 17.00
C ASN A 94 -3.90 -3.93 16.33
N ASP A 95 -2.97 -3.99 15.34
CA ASP A 95 -2.42 -2.84 14.65
C ASP A 95 -2.80 -2.86 13.15
N PRO A 96 -3.34 -1.76 12.59
CA PRO A 96 -3.59 -1.66 11.16
C PRO A 96 -2.33 -1.97 10.36
N HIS A 97 -2.43 -2.86 9.36
CA HIS A 97 -1.32 -3.31 8.52
C HIS A 97 -0.15 -3.98 9.26
N GLY A 98 -0.43 -4.53 10.45
CA GLY A 98 0.49 -5.36 11.22
C GLY A 98 1.53 -4.60 12.03
N TYR A 99 2.31 -5.36 12.77
CA TYR A 99 3.33 -4.84 13.69
C TYR A 99 4.42 -4.03 12.97
N SER A 100 4.84 -4.48 11.79
CA SER A 100 5.89 -3.83 10.99
C SER A 100 5.58 -2.38 10.61
N ALA A 101 4.33 -2.07 10.28
CA ALA A 101 3.91 -0.72 9.88
C ALA A 101 3.78 0.25 11.06
N ASN A 102 3.71 -0.26 12.29
CA ASN A 102 3.38 0.50 13.50
C ASN A 102 4.54 0.66 14.49
N ASN A 103 5.67 0.00 14.27
CA ASN A 103 6.78 -0.04 15.21
C ASN A 103 8.10 0.38 14.58
N ILE A 104 9.09 0.65 15.45
CA ILE A 104 10.43 1.11 15.05
C ILE A 104 11.25 -0.08 14.57
N TRP A 105 11.87 0.07 13.40
CA TRP A 105 12.85 -0.86 12.86
C TRP A 105 14.27 -0.46 13.26
N ASN A 106 15.12 -1.45 13.48
CA ASN A 106 16.53 -1.24 13.75
C ASN A 106 17.34 -1.21 12.45
N LEU A 107 18.25 -0.27 12.32
CA LEU A 107 19.24 -0.26 11.24
C LEU A 107 20.28 -1.35 11.53
N GLU A 108 20.44 -2.30 10.59
CA GLU A 108 21.43 -3.38 10.67
C GLU A 108 22.71 -3.07 9.89
N GLN A 109 22.55 -2.53 8.68
CA GLN A 109 23.66 -2.21 7.80
C GLN A 109 23.40 -0.91 7.04
N LEU A 110 24.45 -0.13 6.83
CA LEU A 110 24.43 1.10 6.06
C LEU A 110 25.69 1.19 5.20
N SER A 111 25.50 1.43 3.91
CA SER A 111 26.55 1.77 2.95
C SER A 111 26.20 3.06 2.22
N SER A 112 27.03 3.48 1.27
CA SER A 112 26.74 4.64 0.42
C SER A 112 25.52 4.45 -0.49
N SER A 113 25.17 3.20 -0.84
CA SER A 113 24.11 2.88 -1.81
C SER A 113 23.03 1.97 -1.26
N SER A 114 23.09 1.54 0.00
CA SER A 114 22.12 0.58 0.56
C SER A 114 21.99 0.73 2.07
N ALA A 115 20.78 0.51 2.56
CA ALA A 115 20.48 0.38 3.99
C ALA A 115 19.59 -0.85 4.23
N SER A 116 19.94 -1.64 5.25
CA SER A 116 19.17 -2.81 5.67
C SER A 116 18.64 -2.60 7.08
N PHE A 117 17.40 -2.98 7.28
CA PHE A 117 16.65 -2.79 8.52
C PHE A 117 16.04 -4.11 8.97
N LYS A 118 15.90 -4.27 10.29
CA LYS A 118 15.27 -5.45 10.90
C LYS A 118 14.26 -5.03 11.96
N ILE A 119 13.15 -5.78 12.02
CA ILE A 119 12.18 -5.70 13.12
C ILE A 119 11.88 -7.10 13.64
N ILE A 120 11.92 -7.26 14.96
CA ILE A 120 11.59 -8.50 15.65
C ILE A 120 10.17 -8.38 16.18
N TYR A 121 9.34 -9.37 15.90
CA TYR A 121 7.94 -9.40 16.34
C TYR A 121 7.78 -9.91 17.76
N PRO A 122 6.70 -9.56 18.47
CA PRO A 122 6.39 -10.07 19.80
C PRO A 122 6.41 -11.60 19.87
N GLU A 123 6.70 -12.16 21.03
CA GLU A 123 6.90 -13.61 21.21
C GLU A 123 5.67 -14.43 20.80
N ASN A 124 4.48 -13.92 21.06
CA ASN A 124 3.20 -14.55 20.74
C ASN A 124 2.73 -14.38 19.28
N ASP A 125 3.46 -13.62 18.44
CA ASP A 125 3.15 -13.46 17.02
C ASP A 125 3.62 -14.68 16.21
N TYR A 126 3.00 -14.93 15.05
CA TYR A 126 3.44 -15.96 14.10
C TYR A 126 4.73 -15.59 13.38
N VAL A 127 4.89 -14.30 13.09
CA VAL A 127 6.12 -13.77 12.49
C VAL A 127 7.22 -13.73 13.54
N GLU A 128 8.44 -14.07 13.15
CA GLU A 128 9.62 -13.98 14.00
C GLU A 128 10.30 -12.63 13.80
N TYR A 129 10.67 -12.35 12.54
CA TYR A 129 11.24 -11.06 12.16
C TYR A 129 11.01 -10.75 10.69
N LEU A 130 11.17 -9.49 10.35
CA LEU A 130 11.34 -9.01 8.98
C LEU A 130 12.69 -8.36 8.82
N GLU A 131 13.28 -8.51 7.62
CA GLU A 131 14.44 -7.75 7.16
C GLU A 131 14.08 -7.05 5.85
N ARG A 132 14.26 -5.73 5.79
CA ARG A 132 14.04 -4.93 4.57
C ARG A 132 15.34 -4.28 4.15
N THR A 133 15.71 -4.45 2.87
CA THR A 133 16.85 -3.75 2.28
C THR A 133 16.35 -2.80 1.20
N ILE A 134 16.83 -1.57 1.24
CA ILE A 134 16.56 -0.52 0.25
C ILE A 134 17.90 -0.13 -0.35
N SER A 135 18.01 -0.15 -1.68
CA SER A 135 19.25 0.15 -2.39
C SER A 135 19.02 0.96 -3.66
N ILE A 136 20.03 1.71 -4.02
CA ILE A 136 20.12 2.47 -5.26
C ILE A 136 20.91 1.62 -6.24
N GLU A 137 20.42 1.44 -7.48
CA GLU A 137 21.10 0.58 -8.45
C GLU A 137 22.47 1.12 -8.84
N ASN A 138 22.53 2.41 -9.21
CA ASN A 138 23.76 3.16 -9.48
C ASN A 138 23.49 4.67 -9.52
N ASP A 139 24.54 5.49 -9.58
CA ASP A 139 24.41 6.96 -9.54
C ASP A 139 23.73 7.58 -10.73
N GLU A 140 23.69 6.90 -11.89
CA GLU A 140 23.15 7.43 -13.16
C GLU A 140 21.69 7.06 -13.37
N ARG A 141 21.16 6.06 -12.65
CA ARG A 141 19.77 5.64 -12.75
C ARG A 141 18.94 6.17 -11.60
N SER A 142 17.72 6.60 -11.92
CA SER A 142 16.70 6.95 -10.92
C SER A 142 15.88 5.71 -10.53
N GLN A 143 16.57 4.62 -10.19
CA GLN A 143 15.98 3.33 -9.82
C GLN A 143 16.33 2.97 -8.36
N ILE A 144 15.29 2.57 -7.64
CA ILE A 144 15.39 2.09 -6.25
C ILE A 144 14.94 0.65 -6.22
N ASN A 145 15.77 -0.22 -5.65
CA ASN A 145 15.45 -1.63 -5.45
C ASN A 145 15.17 -1.89 -3.96
N CYS A 146 14.11 -2.65 -3.70
CA CYS A 146 13.68 -3.03 -2.36
C CYS A 146 13.57 -4.55 -2.27
N SER A 147 13.97 -5.12 -1.14
CA SER A 147 13.74 -6.52 -0.82
C SER A 147 13.15 -6.66 0.58
N LEU A 148 12.40 -7.73 0.79
CA LEU A 148 11.82 -8.10 2.07
C LEU A 148 12.02 -9.59 2.32
N ASN A 149 12.60 -9.93 3.47
CA ASN A 149 12.71 -11.28 4.00
C ASN A 149 11.76 -11.42 5.19
N ILE A 150 11.05 -12.54 5.27
CA ILE A 150 10.11 -12.87 6.36
C ILE A 150 10.47 -14.22 6.94
N ALA A 151 10.76 -14.27 8.24
CA ALA A 151 10.91 -15.49 9.01
C ALA A 151 9.70 -15.66 9.96
N VAL A 152 9.24 -16.90 10.14
CA VAL A 152 8.08 -17.22 10.99
C VAL A 152 8.45 -18.27 12.04
N LYS A 153 7.83 -18.16 13.22
CA LYS A 153 8.01 -19.09 14.37
C LYS A 153 7.31 -20.42 14.16
N LYS A 154 6.27 -20.44 13.32
CA LYS A 154 5.49 -21.62 12.93
C LYS A 154 4.89 -21.43 11.55
N ASP A 155 4.56 -22.53 10.88
CA ASP A 155 3.89 -22.50 9.59
C ASP A 155 2.57 -21.73 9.68
N CYS A 156 2.35 -20.81 8.76
CA CYS A 156 1.15 -19.96 8.75
C CYS A 156 0.82 -19.46 7.35
N GLN A 157 -0.37 -18.90 7.21
CA GLN A 157 -0.84 -18.21 6.02
C GLN A 157 -1.16 -16.78 6.39
N LEU A 158 -0.54 -15.82 5.71
CA LEU A 158 -0.75 -14.40 5.99
C LEU A 158 -1.04 -13.61 4.71
N PRO A 159 -1.97 -12.65 4.74
CA PRO A 159 -2.03 -11.61 3.73
C PRO A 159 -0.83 -10.67 3.91
N ILE A 160 -0.16 -10.34 2.82
CA ILE A 160 1.05 -9.51 2.83
C ILE A 160 0.94 -8.49 1.69
N GLY A 161 1.49 -7.30 1.90
CA GLY A 161 1.55 -6.27 0.88
C GLY A 161 2.56 -5.17 1.18
N PHE A 162 2.69 -4.27 0.21
CA PHE A 162 3.38 -3.00 0.32
C PHE A 162 2.38 -1.87 0.13
N HIS A 163 2.66 -0.70 0.70
CA HIS A 163 1.72 0.42 0.76
C HIS A 163 2.30 1.70 0.12
N PRO A 164 2.69 1.69 -1.16
CA PRO A 164 3.10 2.91 -1.83
C PRO A 164 1.90 3.82 -2.09
N MET A 165 2.01 5.06 -1.59
CA MET A 165 1.00 6.11 -1.76
C MET A 165 1.52 7.13 -2.76
N ILE A 166 0.73 7.45 -3.79
CA ILE A 166 1.14 8.37 -4.85
C ILE A 166 0.77 9.80 -4.49
N ASN A 167 1.69 10.71 -4.73
CA ASN A 167 1.45 12.14 -4.57
C ASN A 167 0.56 12.65 -5.72
N ILE A 168 -0.65 13.12 -5.38
CA ILE A 168 -1.64 13.61 -6.33
C ILE A 168 -1.73 15.14 -6.20
N PRO A 169 -1.49 15.91 -7.28
CA PRO A 169 -1.72 17.35 -7.29
C PRO A 169 -3.21 17.68 -7.23
N GLU A 170 -3.52 18.91 -6.77
CA GLU A 170 -4.92 19.40 -6.73
C GLU A 170 -5.49 19.65 -8.14
N GLU A 171 -4.63 19.88 -9.13
CA GLU A 171 -5.02 20.12 -10.52
C GLU A 171 -5.51 18.85 -11.20
N LYS A 172 -6.71 18.94 -11.77
CA LYS A 172 -7.30 17.84 -12.55
C LYS A 172 -6.53 17.56 -13.84
N ASN A 173 -6.62 16.31 -14.30
CA ASN A 173 -6.03 15.83 -15.57
C ASN A 173 -4.49 15.97 -15.64
N LYS A 174 -3.83 16.01 -14.50
CA LYS A 174 -2.36 16.06 -14.42
C LYS A 174 -1.72 14.73 -14.09
N ILE A 175 -2.49 13.77 -13.57
CA ILE A 175 -2.04 12.41 -13.29
C ILE A 175 -2.81 11.43 -14.16
N LYS A 176 -2.11 10.43 -14.66
CA LYS A 176 -2.72 9.28 -15.31
C LYS A 176 -2.08 7.99 -14.82
N ILE A 177 -2.94 7.06 -14.38
CA ILE A 177 -2.54 5.75 -13.87
C ILE A 177 -2.70 4.72 -14.98
N PHE A 178 -1.66 3.93 -15.20
CA PHE A 178 -1.63 2.83 -16.16
C PHE A 178 -1.32 1.52 -15.40
N PRO A 179 -2.34 0.77 -15.00
CA PRO A 179 -2.11 -0.56 -14.44
C PRO A 179 -1.59 -1.49 -15.53
N GLY A 180 -0.84 -2.51 -15.14
CA GLY A 180 -0.57 -3.64 -16.00
C GLY A 180 -1.85 -4.42 -16.34
N ASN A 181 -1.70 -5.53 -17.05
CA ASN A 181 -2.84 -6.41 -17.33
C ASN A 181 -3.33 -7.06 -16.05
N PHE A 182 -4.64 -7.13 -15.86
CA PHE A 182 -5.28 -7.83 -14.74
C PHE A 182 -6.46 -8.67 -15.24
N LYS A 183 -6.85 -9.69 -14.49
CA LYS A 183 -7.93 -10.59 -14.89
C LYS A 183 -9.31 -9.98 -14.66
N PHE A 184 -9.51 -9.32 -13.53
CA PHE A 184 -10.74 -8.61 -13.15
C PHE A 184 -10.46 -7.63 -12.03
N GLY A 185 -11.26 -6.58 -11.95
CA GLY A 185 -11.29 -5.65 -10.82
C GLY A 185 -12.52 -5.86 -9.97
N LEU A 186 -12.45 -5.49 -8.69
CA LEU A 186 -13.58 -5.50 -7.76
C LEU A 186 -13.66 -4.17 -7.01
N THR A 187 -14.87 -3.65 -6.85
CA THR A 187 -15.17 -2.60 -5.88
C THR A 187 -15.26 -3.21 -4.46
N TYR A 188 -15.09 -2.39 -3.43
CA TYR A 188 -15.13 -2.86 -2.04
C TYR A 188 -16.45 -3.60 -1.73
N PRO A 189 -16.40 -4.70 -0.95
CA PRO A 189 -17.57 -5.55 -0.74
C PRO A 189 -18.61 -5.03 0.26
N GLY A 190 -18.48 -3.83 0.72
CA GLY A 190 -19.41 -3.13 1.63
C GLY A 190 -19.25 -1.63 1.53
N LEU A 191 -19.58 -0.90 2.58
CA LEU A 191 -19.29 0.53 2.68
C LEU A 191 -17.95 0.74 3.36
N PHE A 192 -16.95 1.20 2.61
CA PHE A 192 -15.63 1.48 3.18
C PHE A 192 -15.64 2.70 4.11
N LEU A 193 -16.29 3.76 3.65
CA LEU A 193 -16.53 4.96 4.46
C LEU A 193 -18.02 5.33 4.32
N PRO A 194 -18.88 4.96 5.30
CA PRO A 194 -20.32 5.22 5.21
C PRO A 194 -20.65 6.67 4.89
N GLY A 195 -21.50 6.89 3.90
CA GLY A 195 -21.86 8.21 3.37
C GLY A 195 -20.83 8.87 2.46
N ARG A 196 -19.64 8.26 2.29
CA ARG A 196 -18.55 8.79 1.46
C ARG A 196 -17.80 7.72 0.66
N SER A 197 -18.40 6.55 0.44
CA SER A 197 -17.94 5.56 -0.53
C SER A 197 -18.41 5.96 -1.94
N LEU A 198 -17.60 5.61 -2.96
CA LEU A 198 -17.87 5.92 -4.35
C LEU A 198 -18.36 4.70 -5.14
N GLY A 199 -17.68 3.56 -4.99
CA GLY A 199 -17.94 2.34 -5.74
C GLY A 199 -19.24 1.65 -5.34
N ALA A 200 -19.94 1.06 -6.30
CA ALA A 200 -21.06 0.16 -6.02
C ALA A 200 -20.54 -1.08 -5.28
N ILE A 201 -21.31 -1.60 -4.31
CA ILE A 201 -20.85 -2.65 -3.39
C ILE A 201 -20.58 -3.96 -4.14
N GLY A 202 -19.34 -4.48 -4.05
CA GLY A 202 -18.96 -5.81 -4.51
C GLY A 202 -19.10 -6.07 -6.01
N LYS A 203 -18.99 -5.04 -6.84
CA LYS A 203 -19.10 -5.14 -8.30
C LYS A 203 -17.79 -5.49 -8.97
N GLU A 204 -17.89 -6.30 -10.02
CA GLU A 204 -16.76 -6.62 -10.89
C GLU A 204 -16.66 -5.64 -12.05
N PHE A 205 -15.43 -5.30 -12.44
CA PHE A 205 -15.13 -4.49 -13.62
C PHE A 205 -13.92 -5.04 -14.39
N GLN A 206 -13.83 -4.71 -15.68
CA GLN A 206 -12.73 -5.13 -16.56
C GLN A 206 -11.78 -4.00 -16.93
N SER A 207 -12.16 -2.77 -16.61
CA SER A 207 -11.36 -1.57 -16.89
C SER A 207 -11.46 -0.59 -15.73
N ILE A 208 -10.32 -0.02 -15.29
CA ILE A 208 -10.34 1.06 -14.28
C ILE A 208 -11.00 2.34 -14.78
N LYS A 209 -11.30 2.43 -16.09
CA LYS A 209 -12.01 3.56 -16.69
C LYS A 209 -13.54 3.39 -16.67
N GLU A 210 -14.01 2.19 -16.32
CA GLU A 210 -15.44 1.84 -16.41
C GLU A 210 -15.89 1.14 -15.12
N VAL A 211 -15.81 1.87 -13.99
CA VAL A 211 -16.17 1.34 -12.68
C VAL A 211 -17.56 1.87 -12.29
N GLU A 212 -18.45 0.96 -11.89
CA GLU A 212 -19.79 1.30 -11.44
C GLU A 212 -19.76 1.98 -10.07
N GLY A 213 -20.37 3.15 -9.97
CA GLY A 213 -20.53 3.90 -8.73
C GLY A 213 -21.79 3.52 -7.97
N PHE A 214 -21.83 3.92 -6.70
CA PHE A 214 -22.98 3.67 -5.82
C PHE A 214 -24.28 4.31 -6.33
N ASP A 215 -24.18 5.40 -7.12
CA ASP A 215 -25.28 6.08 -7.78
C ASP A 215 -25.64 5.50 -9.16
N GLY A 216 -25.03 4.38 -9.54
CA GLY A 216 -25.21 3.71 -10.82
C GLY A 216 -24.49 4.36 -12.00
N LYS A 217 -23.73 5.42 -11.78
CA LYS A 217 -22.91 6.04 -12.83
C LYS A 217 -21.57 5.36 -12.96
N ILE A 218 -21.02 5.44 -14.17
CA ILE A 218 -19.66 4.95 -14.46
C ILE A 218 -18.65 6.07 -14.18
N PHE A 219 -17.55 5.72 -13.53
CA PHE A 219 -16.45 6.65 -13.30
C PHE A 219 -15.08 6.04 -13.68
N ASP A 220 -14.12 6.91 -13.94
CA ASP A 220 -12.77 6.57 -14.37
C ASP A 220 -11.78 6.75 -13.20
N LEU A 221 -11.19 5.64 -12.73
CA LEU A 221 -10.16 5.64 -11.68
C LEU A 221 -8.76 5.99 -12.19
N SER A 222 -8.56 6.15 -13.50
CA SER A 222 -7.23 6.38 -14.06
C SER A 222 -6.73 7.82 -13.95
N GLN A 223 -7.58 8.78 -13.57
CA GLN A 223 -7.26 10.22 -13.63
C GLN A 223 -7.61 10.96 -12.34
N PRO A 224 -6.90 10.70 -11.21
CA PRO A 224 -7.04 11.51 -10.00
C PRO A 224 -6.52 12.96 -10.21
N PRO A 225 -6.96 13.97 -9.38
CA PRO A 225 -7.97 13.85 -8.32
C PRO A 225 -9.39 13.75 -8.88
N PHE A 226 -10.23 13.06 -8.14
CA PHE A 226 -11.63 12.84 -8.53
C PHE A 226 -12.54 13.97 -8.04
N SER A 227 -13.77 14.04 -8.57
CA SER A 227 -14.77 14.99 -8.10
C SER A 227 -15.44 14.50 -6.82
N GLY A 228 -15.65 15.42 -5.87
CA GLY A 228 -16.26 15.11 -4.57
C GLY A 228 -15.25 14.62 -3.52
N ASN A 229 -15.72 14.57 -2.26
CA ASN A 229 -14.92 14.10 -1.13
C ASN A 229 -15.37 12.68 -0.77
N PHE A 230 -14.49 11.70 -0.98
CA PHE A 230 -14.78 10.29 -0.70
C PHE A 230 -13.50 9.52 -0.37
N GLU A 231 -13.67 8.33 0.20
CA GLU A 231 -12.60 7.36 0.38
C GLU A 231 -13.13 5.96 0.08
N ASP A 232 -12.39 5.21 -0.74
CA ASP A 232 -12.81 3.87 -1.13
C ASP A 232 -11.64 2.97 -1.53
N LEU A 233 -11.93 1.68 -1.66
CA LEU A 233 -10.99 0.64 -2.07
C LEU A 233 -11.46 -0.06 -3.34
N PHE A 234 -10.53 -0.27 -4.27
CA PHE A 234 -10.73 -1.04 -5.49
C PHE A 234 -9.57 -2.05 -5.62
N GLN A 235 -9.87 -3.29 -5.97
CA GLN A 235 -8.81 -4.30 -6.11
C GLN A 235 -8.74 -4.83 -7.53
N LEU A 236 -7.56 -4.77 -8.14
CA LEU A 236 -7.23 -5.39 -9.43
C LEU A 236 -6.63 -6.76 -9.17
N CYS A 237 -7.28 -7.82 -9.60
CA CYS A 237 -6.95 -9.20 -9.29
C CYS A 237 -6.28 -9.91 -10.47
N GLY A 238 -5.24 -10.70 -10.19
CA GLY A 238 -4.48 -11.40 -11.23
C GLY A 238 -3.67 -10.46 -12.11
N ILE A 239 -3.05 -9.45 -11.50
CA ILE A 239 -2.24 -8.42 -12.18
C ILE A 239 -0.85 -8.96 -12.53
N ASP A 240 -0.26 -8.47 -13.62
CA ASP A 240 1.02 -8.92 -14.17
C ASP A 240 2.27 -8.32 -13.47
N GLY A 241 2.09 -7.64 -12.34
CA GLY A 241 3.19 -7.18 -11.48
C GLY A 241 3.87 -5.89 -11.91
N ASN A 242 3.16 -5.04 -12.61
CA ASN A 242 3.65 -3.70 -12.97
C ASN A 242 2.54 -2.64 -12.94
N ILE A 243 2.94 -1.39 -12.67
CA ILE A 243 2.09 -0.20 -12.76
C ILE A 243 2.95 1.01 -13.07
N SER A 244 2.40 1.97 -13.78
CA SER A 244 3.04 3.27 -13.99
C SER A 244 2.05 4.43 -13.83
N ILE A 245 2.60 5.57 -13.43
CA ILE A 245 1.91 6.83 -13.27
C ILE A 245 2.65 7.88 -14.10
N GLU A 246 1.93 8.61 -14.93
CA GLU A 246 2.44 9.77 -15.64
C GLU A 246 1.93 11.03 -14.95
N ASN A 247 2.85 11.94 -14.63
CA ASN A 247 2.54 13.26 -14.07
C ASN A 247 2.87 14.33 -15.12
N TYR A 248 1.82 14.88 -15.73
CA TYR A 248 1.93 15.93 -16.76
C TYR A 248 2.12 17.34 -16.20
N LEU A 249 2.00 17.52 -14.85
CA LEU A 249 2.32 18.80 -14.21
C LEU A 249 3.83 19.01 -14.13
N ASP A 250 4.56 17.97 -13.75
CA ASP A 250 6.01 18.01 -13.56
C ASP A 250 6.77 17.20 -14.63
N ASN A 251 6.08 16.63 -15.63
CA ASN A 251 6.63 15.89 -16.78
C ASN A 251 7.51 14.70 -16.35
N TYR A 252 6.98 13.79 -15.55
CA TYR A 252 7.68 12.56 -15.20
C TYR A 252 6.75 11.34 -15.26
N LYS A 253 7.36 10.19 -15.44
CA LYS A 253 6.76 8.89 -15.26
C LYS A 253 7.38 8.21 -14.04
N PHE A 254 6.55 7.69 -13.16
CA PHE A 254 6.95 6.89 -12.04
C PHE A 254 6.32 5.51 -12.15
N SER A 255 7.14 4.47 -12.15
CA SER A 255 6.66 3.10 -12.30
C SER A 255 7.29 2.20 -11.25
N TYR A 256 6.59 1.12 -10.94
CA TYR A 256 7.16 0.08 -10.11
C TYR A 256 6.74 -1.31 -10.58
N LYS A 257 7.61 -2.27 -10.27
CA LYS A 257 7.50 -3.67 -10.67
C LYS A 257 7.74 -4.58 -9.48
N TRP A 258 7.00 -5.67 -9.43
CA TRP A 258 7.13 -6.71 -8.42
C TRP A 258 6.90 -8.09 -9.02
N ASN A 259 7.15 -9.15 -8.24
CA ASN A 259 6.86 -10.52 -8.66
C ASN A 259 5.35 -10.80 -8.53
N PRO A 260 4.60 -11.00 -9.62
CA PRO A 260 3.15 -11.26 -9.57
C PRO A 260 2.80 -12.61 -8.93
N ASN A 261 3.74 -13.55 -8.85
CA ASN A 261 3.54 -14.80 -8.11
C ASN A 261 3.58 -14.59 -6.58
N HIS A 262 4.19 -13.50 -6.12
CA HIS A 262 4.19 -13.11 -4.71
C HIS A 262 3.05 -12.15 -4.38
N PHE A 263 2.77 -11.19 -5.27
CA PHE A 263 1.66 -10.24 -5.11
C PHE A 263 0.79 -10.26 -6.36
N SER A 264 -0.27 -11.04 -6.28
CA SER A 264 -1.18 -11.34 -7.39
C SER A 264 -2.26 -10.28 -7.61
N SER A 265 -2.33 -9.29 -6.73
CA SER A 265 -3.32 -8.22 -6.79
C SER A 265 -2.67 -6.86 -6.54
N LEU A 266 -3.37 -5.81 -7.00
CA LEU A 266 -3.09 -4.43 -6.66
C LEU A 266 -4.32 -3.84 -5.98
N LEU A 267 -4.17 -3.34 -4.76
CA LEU A 267 -5.21 -2.56 -4.11
C LEU A 267 -5.02 -1.08 -4.46
N MET A 268 -6.09 -0.45 -4.90
CA MET A 268 -6.17 1.00 -5.09
C MET A 268 -6.92 1.59 -3.90
N TRP A 269 -6.20 2.18 -2.96
CA TRP A 269 -6.79 3.00 -1.89
C TRP A 269 -6.93 4.43 -2.38
N VAL A 270 -8.15 4.88 -2.59
CA VAL A 270 -8.42 6.25 -3.04
C VAL A 270 -8.82 7.09 -1.86
N SER A 271 -7.91 7.92 -1.37
CA SER A 271 -8.18 8.94 -0.34
C SER A 271 -8.34 10.30 -1.00
N ASN A 272 -9.56 10.64 -1.36
CA ASN A 272 -9.93 11.88 -2.04
C ASN A 272 -10.64 12.84 -1.07
N LYS A 273 -9.93 13.21 0.02
CA LYS A 273 -10.44 14.12 1.06
C LYS A 273 -11.72 13.62 1.77
N GLY A 274 -11.90 12.27 1.81
CA GLY A 274 -13.13 11.66 2.32
C GLY A 274 -13.27 11.71 3.83
N ARG A 275 -12.21 11.46 4.59
CA ARG A 275 -12.26 11.37 6.06
C ARG A 275 -12.31 12.75 6.72
N THR A 276 -13.30 12.93 7.57
CA THR A 276 -13.53 14.19 8.33
C THR A 276 -12.78 14.23 9.65
N GLU A 277 -12.61 13.04 10.27
CA GLU A 277 -12.02 12.89 11.59
C GLU A 277 -10.52 13.23 11.62
N TYR A 278 -10.03 13.56 12.80
CA TYR A 278 -8.62 13.76 13.07
C TYR A 278 -7.83 12.43 12.91
N PRO A 279 -6.65 12.40 12.24
CA PRO A 279 -5.86 13.56 11.76
C PRO A 279 -6.16 13.97 10.30
N TRP A 280 -7.11 13.35 9.65
CA TRP A 280 -7.42 13.50 8.22
C TRP A 280 -8.00 14.87 7.86
N ASN A 281 -9.04 15.31 8.57
CA ASN A 281 -9.65 16.65 8.48
C ASN A 281 -9.98 17.07 7.03
N GLU A 282 -10.45 16.16 6.18
CA GLU A 282 -10.77 16.37 4.75
C GLU A 282 -9.62 16.94 3.91
N LYS A 283 -8.37 16.61 4.25
CA LYS A 283 -7.18 17.16 3.59
C LYS A 283 -6.33 16.14 2.86
N ASN A 284 -6.49 14.86 3.15
CA ASN A 284 -5.66 13.84 2.55
C ASN A 284 -6.06 13.60 1.08
N LEU A 285 -5.10 13.74 0.18
CA LEU A 285 -5.28 13.53 -1.25
C LEU A 285 -4.17 12.62 -1.77
N THR A 286 -4.49 11.36 -1.98
CA THR A 286 -3.54 10.35 -2.46
C THR A 286 -4.28 9.17 -3.06
N VAL A 287 -3.57 8.39 -3.85
CA VAL A 287 -3.98 7.04 -4.25
C VAL A 287 -2.89 6.07 -3.80
N GLY A 288 -3.21 5.16 -2.88
CA GLY A 288 -2.41 3.99 -2.60
C GLY A 288 -2.49 3.04 -3.80
N LEU A 289 -1.35 2.61 -4.32
CA LEU A 289 -1.27 1.63 -5.39
C LEU A 289 -0.46 0.44 -4.86
N GLU A 290 -1.12 -0.43 -4.15
CA GLU A 290 -0.57 -1.35 -3.18
C GLU A 290 -0.48 -2.78 -3.74
N PRO A 291 0.71 -3.31 -4.08
CA PRO A 291 0.87 -4.72 -4.41
C PRO A 291 0.54 -5.59 -3.20
N ILE A 292 -0.44 -6.46 -3.34
CA ILE A 292 -0.93 -7.30 -2.24
C ILE A 292 -1.16 -8.75 -2.66
N THR A 293 -1.07 -9.63 -1.68
CA THR A 293 -1.73 -10.93 -1.67
C THR A 293 -2.67 -10.94 -0.47
N SER A 294 -3.86 -10.39 -0.68
CA SER A 294 -4.89 -10.15 0.32
C SER A 294 -6.26 -10.06 -0.36
N ALA A 295 -7.32 -10.23 0.40
CA ALA A 295 -8.67 -9.86 0.02
C ALA A 295 -8.98 -8.44 0.54
N PHE A 296 -8.72 -7.44 -0.28
CA PHE A 296 -8.73 -6.02 0.12
C PHE A 296 -7.85 -5.78 1.37
N GLY A 297 -8.17 -4.77 2.18
CA GLY A 297 -7.61 -4.59 3.51
C GLY A 297 -8.39 -5.32 4.60
N LEU A 298 -9.03 -6.46 4.30
CA LEU A 298 -9.84 -7.23 5.22
C LEU A 298 -8.96 -8.06 6.18
N SER A 299 -9.59 -8.70 7.18
CA SER A 299 -8.86 -9.49 8.17
C SER A 299 -8.08 -10.65 7.55
N THR A 300 -7.05 -11.12 8.26
CA THR A 300 -6.29 -12.33 7.92
C THR A 300 -7.22 -13.54 7.73
N HIS A 301 -8.28 -13.63 8.54
CA HIS A 301 -9.26 -14.70 8.43
C HIS A 301 -10.02 -14.67 7.09
N VAL A 302 -10.55 -13.50 6.69
CA VAL A 302 -11.25 -13.35 5.42
C VAL A 302 -10.31 -13.64 4.24
N SER A 303 -9.09 -13.15 4.30
CA SER A 303 -8.08 -13.39 3.26
C SER A 303 -7.70 -14.88 3.17
N GLY A 304 -7.58 -15.58 4.31
CA GLY A 304 -7.28 -17.02 4.36
C GLY A 304 -8.46 -17.92 3.99
N ASN A 305 -9.67 -17.40 3.96
CA ASN A 305 -10.86 -18.20 3.68
C ASN A 305 -10.97 -18.54 2.18
N LYS A 306 -11.09 -19.83 1.86
CA LYS A 306 -11.25 -20.30 0.47
C LYS A 306 -12.58 -19.89 -0.16
N GLU A 307 -13.55 -19.52 0.66
CA GLU A 307 -14.88 -19.07 0.21
C GLU A 307 -14.89 -17.61 -0.24
N ASN A 308 -13.82 -16.82 0.00
CA ASN A 308 -13.80 -15.44 -0.48
C ASN A 308 -13.83 -15.39 -2.02
N PRO A 309 -14.57 -14.45 -2.62
CA PRO A 309 -14.78 -14.40 -4.07
C PRO A 309 -13.51 -14.30 -4.91
N ILE A 310 -12.44 -13.68 -4.40
CA ILE A 310 -11.16 -13.56 -5.11
C ILE A 310 -10.48 -14.92 -5.19
N ASN A 311 -10.41 -15.63 -4.06
CA ASN A 311 -9.81 -16.96 -3.97
C ASN A 311 -10.55 -17.99 -4.83
N LYS A 312 -11.91 -17.94 -4.84
CA LYS A 312 -12.75 -18.78 -5.73
C LYS A 312 -12.45 -18.59 -7.21
N LYS A 313 -12.00 -17.40 -7.61
CA LYS A 313 -11.60 -17.11 -9.01
C LYS A 313 -10.14 -17.47 -9.29
N GLY A 314 -9.47 -18.18 -8.36
CA GLY A 314 -8.09 -18.66 -8.53
C GLY A 314 -7.02 -17.60 -8.37
N VAL A 315 -7.31 -16.49 -7.69
CA VAL A 315 -6.30 -15.48 -7.32
C VAL A 315 -5.98 -15.62 -5.83
N PRO A 316 -4.72 -15.91 -5.45
CA PRO A 316 -4.32 -16.07 -4.06
C PRO A 316 -4.56 -14.82 -3.24
N THR A 317 -5.00 -14.99 -2.00
CA THR A 317 -5.25 -13.91 -1.03
C THR A 317 -4.46 -14.07 0.26
N VAL A 318 -3.59 -15.09 0.33
CA VAL A 318 -2.60 -15.30 1.41
C VAL A 318 -1.33 -15.91 0.84
N ILE A 319 -0.23 -15.68 1.53
CA ILE A 319 1.08 -16.31 1.28
C ILE A 319 1.29 -17.41 2.32
N ASN A 320 1.73 -18.60 1.85
CA ASN A 320 2.14 -19.68 2.72
C ASN A 320 3.57 -19.43 3.21
N LEU A 321 3.75 -19.35 4.51
CA LEU A 321 5.03 -19.15 5.18
C LEU A 321 5.37 -20.39 6.02
N TYR A 322 6.60 -20.87 5.92
CA TYR A 322 7.07 -22.07 6.59
C TYR A 322 8.20 -21.76 7.54
N LYS A 323 8.13 -22.29 8.77
CA LYS A 323 9.13 -22.07 9.84
C LYS A 323 10.56 -22.38 9.43
N LYS A 324 10.75 -23.36 8.57
CA LYS A 324 12.08 -23.82 8.12
C LYS A 324 12.69 -22.94 7.01
N ASP A 325 11.90 -22.06 6.41
CA ASP A 325 12.29 -21.28 5.24
C ASP A 325 12.15 -19.78 5.53
N ILE A 326 13.04 -18.98 4.97
CA ILE A 326 12.88 -17.52 4.93
C ILE A 326 12.21 -17.18 3.60
N TRP A 327 10.98 -16.67 3.66
CA TRP A 327 10.31 -16.19 2.46
C TRP A 327 10.91 -14.87 2.01
N LYS A 328 11.16 -14.72 0.70
CA LYS A 328 11.87 -13.57 0.13
C LYS A 328 11.12 -13.01 -1.06
N THR A 329 11.07 -11.68 -1.12
CA THR A 329 10.52 -10.96 -2.27
C THR A 329 11.32 -9.71 -2.57
N SER A 330 11.13 -9.18 -3.79
CA SER A 330 11.74 -7.91 -4.21
C SER A 330 10.79 -7.14 -5.13
N TYR A 331 10.98 -5.83 -5.15
CA TYR A 331 10.30 -4.90 -6.04
C TYR A 331 11.18 -3.69 -6.32
N SER A 332 10.86 -2.92 -7.34
CA SER A 332 11.66 -1.75 -7.71
C SER A 332 10.79 -0.59 -8.16
N PHE A 333 11.28 0.62 -7.89
CA PHE A 333 10.73 1.87 -8.39
C PHE A 333 11.65 2.46 -9.43
N LEU A 334 11.08 3.02 -10.49
CA LEU A 334 11.81 3.72 -11.54
C LEU A 334 11.17 5.08 -11.80
N PHE A 335 11.99 6.14 -11.80
CA PHE A 335 11.59 7.49 -12.17
C PHE A 335 12.23 7.85 -13.50
N GLU A 336 11.41 8.34 -14.44
CA GLU A 336 11.79 8.69 -15.80
C GLU A 336 11.21 10.05 -16.18
N GLU A 337 11.90 10.79 -17.03
CA GLU A 337 11.37 12.00 -17.68
C GLU A 337 10.47 11.62 -18.85
N ILE A 338 9.36 12.37 -19.09
CA ILE A 338 8.46 12.23 -20.25
C ILE A 338 8.37 13.53 -21.03
#